data_8d5972523cbc6b62b20440945b8b46df
#
_entry.id   8d5972523cbc6b62b20440945b8b46df
#
_cell.length_a   1.000
_cell.length_b   1.000
_cell.length_c   1.000
_cell.angle_alpha   90.00
_cell.angle_beta   90.00
_cell.angle_gamma   90.00
#
_symmetry.space_group_name_H-M   'P 1'
#
loop_
_entity.id
_entity.type
_entity.pdbx_description
1 polymer ?
#
loop_
_entity_poly.entity_id
_entity_poly.type
_entity_poly.pdbx_seq_one_letter_code
_entity_poly.pdbx_strand_id
1 'polypeptide(L)'
;MTARRVATILLAGVLAMTAVTGCGESTDSVQKITVVLDWTPNTNHTGLYLAQQQGEYTKAGLDVAIVEPDQAGGVAQVAAGNAQFAFSYAEQVLPVRAQGTPIVSIATVLRINTSSLVSPTDRRLTRPRDLAGKTYGTFGGPIEEPLIKALVACDGGNPDDVTFVDVGNADYSVGFRKKAYDAVWVFDGWDVIRLRDIAKTQITTIAFRDHLDCIPDWYTPVIITTETILREKPDLVRAFLTATAKGYRTAITSPQLAADALMSAVPESDRTLVDASARFLAPFYAASPEAWGRQDPAVWERFDAFLRRAKIITNQAPVGEAFTNDYLPSDK
;
A
#
# COMPACT_ATOMS: atom_id res chain seq x y z
N MET A 1 -98.45 -8.20 19.28
CA MET A 1 -98.20 -9.59 19.72
C MET A 1 -96.74 -9.73 20.03
N THR A 2 -96.48 -9.97 21.32
CA THR A 2 -95.29 -10.45 22.01
C THR A 2 -93.90 -9.90 21.65
N ALA A 3 -93.47 -8.94 22.48
CA ALA A 3 -92.11 -8.53 22.70
C ALA A 3 -91.31 -9.56 23.51
N ARG A 4 -90.06 -9.86 23.07
CA ARG A 4 -89.07 -10.56 23.92
C ARG A 4 -87.85 -9.67 24.06
N ARG A 5 -87.64 -9.22 25.27
CA ARG A 5 -86.44 -8.52 25.78
C ARG A 5 -85.28 -9.52 25.88
N VAL A 6 -84.13 -9.17 25.33
CA VAL A 6 -82.88 -9.87 25.59
C VAL A 6 -81.93 -8.87 26.29
N ALA A 7 -81.47 -9.24 27.44
CA ALA A 7 -80.53 -8.47 28.29
C ALA A 7 -79.11 -8.63 27.78
N THR A 8 -78.45 -7.47 27.59
CA THR A 8 -77.02 -7.45 27.20
C THR A 8 -76.18 -7.37 28.49
N ILE A 9 -75.35 -8.36 28.68
CA ILE A 9 -74.32 -8.40 29.75
C ILE A 9 -73.07 -7.78 29.20
N LEU A 10 -72.61 -6.64 29.74
CA LEU A 10 -71.33 -6.00 29.48
C LEU A 10 -70.25 -6.74 30.30
N LEU A 11 -69.32 -7.41 29.58
CA LEU A 11 -68.11 -7.99 30.15
C LEU A 11 -66.96 -7.00 29.90
N ALA A 12 -66.48 -6.30 30.95
CA ALA A 12 -65.29 -5.46 30.88
C ALA A 12 -64.04 -6.32 30.90
N GLY A 13 -63.39 -6.47 29.75
CA GLY A 13 -62.07 -7.11 29.62
C GLY A 13 -60.97 -6.11 29.88
N VAL A 14 -60.24 -6.25 30.96
CA VAL A 14 -59.00 -5.53 31.25
C VAL A 14 -57.91 -6.11 30.39
N LEU A 15 -57.46 -5.36 29.34
CA LEU A 15 -56.31 -5.69 28.52
C LEU A 15 -55.03 -5.26 29.28
N ALA A 16 -54.32 -6.21 29.89
CA ALA A 16 -52.98 -6.00 30.42
C ALA A 16 -51.99 -5.91 29.21
N MET A 17 -51.55 -4.68 28.89
CA MET A 17 -50.42 -4.48 27.97
C MET A 17 -49.14 -4.84 28.69
N THR A 18 -48.64 -6.05 28.42
CA THR A 18 -47.24 -6.42 28.72
C THR A 18 -46.34 -5.71 27.73
N ALA A 19 -45.68 -4.62 28.15
CA ALA A 19 -44.57 -4.03 27.43
C ALA A 19 -43.41 -5.03 27.42
N VAL A 20 -43.25 -5.74 26.29
CA VAL A 20 -42.04 -6.49 25.99
C VAL A 20 -40.98 -5.45 25.66
N THR A 21 -40.14 -5.09 26.63
CA THR A 21 -38.86 -4.42 26.36
C THR A 21 -37.98 -5.43 25.64
N GLY A 22 -38.05 -5.43 24.32
CA GLY A 22 -37.07 -6.08 23.47
C GLY A 22 -35.73 -5.38 23.67
N CYS A 23 -34.82 -5.99 24.44
CA CYS A 23 -33.39 -5.75 24.25
C CYS A 23 -33.08 -6.09 22.83
N GLY A 24 -33.00 -5.09 21.95
CA GLY A 24 -32.39 -5.22 20.65
C GLY A 24 -30.92 -5.52 20.89
N GLU A 25 -30.54 -6.81 20.83
CA GLU A 25 -29.19 -7.18 20.50
C GLU A 25 -28.92 -6.53 19.12
N SER A 26 -28.17 -5.45 19.13
CA SER A 26 -27.49 -4.99 17.91
C SER A 26 -26.59 -6.15 17.51
N THR A 27 -27.06 -6.98 16.59
CA THR A 27 -26.17 -7.84 15.83
C THR A 27 -25.26 -6.90 15.06
N ASP A 28 -24.10 -6.57 15.63
CA ASP A 28 -23.04 -5.90 14.90
C ASP A 28 -22.74 -6.77 13.69
N SER A 29 -23.32 -6.38 12.55
CA SER A 29 -23.13 -7.12 11.31
C SER A 29 -21.67 -6.96 10.91
N VAL A 30 -20.94 -8.07 10.82
CA VAL A 30 -19.55 -8.10 10.35
C VAL A 30 -19.47 -7.37 8.99
N GLN A 31 -18.66 -6.32 8.95
CA GLN A 31 -18.50 -5.50 7.74
C GLN A 31 -17.50 -6.18 6.80
N LYS A 32 -17.95 -6.53 5.60
CA LYS A 32 -17.09 -7.07 4.55
C LYS A 32 -16.35 -5.93 3.87
N ILE A 33 -15.03 -6.04 3.79
CA ILE A 33 -14.17 -5.10 3.09
C ILE A 33 -13.16 -5.82 2.20
N THR A 34 -12.79 -5.17 1.11
CA THR A 34 -11.76 -5.65 0.20
C THR A 34 -10.56 -4.71 0.27
N VAL A 35 -9.37 -5.31 0.40
CA VAL A 35 -8.07 -4.64 0.29
C VAL A 35 -7.35 -5.17 -0.93
N VAL A 36 -7.12 -4.32 -1.93
CA VAL A 36 -6.37 -4.69 -3.14
C VAL A 36 -4.89 -4.43 -2.91
N LEU A 37 -4.04 -5.41 -3.14
CA LEU A 37 -2.60 -5.26 -3.07
C LEU A 37 -2.08 -4.44 -4.28
N ASP A 38 -0.83 -4.00 -4.21
CA ASP A 38 -0.14 -3.32 -5.32
C ASP A 38 0.56 -4.30 -6.28
N TRP A 39 0.80 -5.54 -5.80
CA TRP A 39 1.52 -6.59 -6.50
C TRP A 39 1.11 -7.96 -5.98
N THR A 40 1.76 -9.02 -6.46
CA THR A 40 1.67 -10.34 -5.81
C THR A 40 2.07 -10.24 -4.33
N PRO A 41 1.46 -11.05 -3.46
CA PRO A 41 1.75 -11.03 -2.03
C PRO A 41 3.25 -11.10 -1.74
N ASN A 42 3.73 -10.16 -0.94
CA ASN A 42 5.13 -10.07 -0.53
C ASN A 42 5.24 -9.48 0.89
N THR A 43 6.44 -9.28 1.37
CA THR A 43 6.65 -8.86 2.75
C THR A 43 6.16 -7.45 3.07
N ASN A 44 5.96 -6.56 2.09
CA ASN A 44 5.28 -5.28 2.34
C ASN A 44 3.86 -5.47 2.89
N HIS A 45 3.21 -6.62 2.61
CA HIS A 45 1.83 -6.92 3.01
C HIS A 45 1.72 -7.70 4.32
N THR A 46 2.85 -8.05 4.98
CA THR A 46 2.84 -8.94 6.16
C THR A 46 2.00 -8.43 7.31
N GLY A 47 1.87 -7.10 7.48
CA GLY A 47 1.00 -6.53 8.51
C GLY A 47 -0.48 -6.88 8.32
N LEU A 48 -0.95 -6.96 7.06
CA LEU A 48 -2.32 -7.40 6.77
C LEU A 48 -2.52 -8.87 7.17
N TYR A 49 -1.61 -9.75 6.73
CA TYR A 49 -1.70 -11.18 7.00
C TYR A 49 -1.56 -11.50 8.48
N LEU A 50 -0.70 -10.77 9.21
CA LEU A 50 -0.59 -10.86 10.66
C LEU A 50 -1.88 -10.43 11.37
N ALA A 51 -2.43 -9.28 10.98
CA ALA A 51 -3.69 -8.80 11.54
C ALA A 51 -4.84 -9.81 11.30
N GLN A 52 -4.88 -10.43 10.13
CA GLN A 52 -5.85 -11.46 9.79
C GLN A 52 -5.63 -12.72 10.62
N GLN A 53 -4.40 -13.25 10.67
CA GLN A 53 -4.06 -14.47 11.41
C GLN A 53 -4.28 -14.32 12.92
N GLN A 54 -4.01 -13.15 13.48
CA GLN A 54 -4.20 -12.83 14.89
C GLN A 54 -5.66 -12.50 15.24
N GLY A 55 -6.56 -12.50 14.23
CA GLY A 55 -7.97 -12.19 14.39
C GLY A 55 -8.26 -10.73 14.72
N GLU A 56 -7.32 -9.80 14.46
CA GLU A 56 -7.49 -8.39 14.81
C GLU A 56 -8.62 -7.74 13.97
N TYR A 57 -8.80 -8.15 12.72
CA TYR A 57 -9.94 -7.70 11.90
C TYR A 57 -11.27 -8.23 12.46
N THR A 58 -11.35 -9.52 12.80
CA THR A 58 -12.56 -10.12 13.38
C THR A 58 -12.94 -9.45 14.70
N LYS A 59 -11.95 -9.15 15.58
CA LYS A 59 -12.17 -8.41 16.83
C LYS A 59 -12.68 -6.98 16.59
N ALA A 60 -12.36 -6.41 15.44
CA ALA A 60 -12.83 -5.10 15.00
C ALA A 60 -14.18 -5.16 14.24
N GLY A 61 -14.84 -6.32 14.15
CA GLY A 61 -16.08 -6.50 13.42
C GLY A 61 -15.92 -6.50 11.90
N LEU A 62 -14.71 -6.79 11.39
CA LEU A 62 -14.37 -6.76 9.97
C LEU A 62 -14.11 -8.16 9.41
N ASP A 63 -14.64 -8.43 8.22
CA ASP A 63 -14.28 -9.55 7.36
C ASP A 63 -13.48 -9.01 6.17
N VAL A 64 -12.17 -9.20 6.20
CA VAL A 64 -11.21 -8.57 5.27
C VAL A 64 -10.78 -9.56 4.20
N ALA A 65 -11.15 -9.31 2.96
CA ALA A 65 -10.62 -9.98 1.79
C ALA A 65 -9.36 -9.24 1.29
N ILE A 66 -8.21 -9.92 1.32
CA ILE A 66 -6.95 -9.43 0.75
C ILE A 66 -6.82 -10.06 -0.63
N VAL A 67 -6.77 -9.21 -1.68
CA VAL A 67 -6.78 -9.67 -3.07
C VAL A 67 -5.63 -9.07 -3.87
N GLU A 68 -5.11 -9.83 -4.82
CA GLU A 68 -4.11 -9.32 -5.77
C GLU A 68 -4.74 -8.31 -6.73
N PRO A 69 -3.96 -7.36 -7.27
CA PRO A 69 -4.47 -6.41 -8.26
C PRO A 69 -4.83 -7.13 -9.56
N ASP A 70 -5.92 -6.71 -10.17
CA ASP A 70 -6.22 -7.02 -11.56
C ASP A 70 -5.52 -6.03 -12.52
N GLN A 71 -5.85 -6.09 -13.81
CA GLN A 71 -5.28 -5.19 -14.81
C GLN A 71 -5.63 -3.70 -14.59
N ALA A 72 -6.73 -3.42 -13.88
CA ALA A 72 -7.14 -2.04 -13.59
C ALA A 72 -6.33 -1.45 -12.42
N GLY A 73 -5.83 -2.29 -11.53
CA GLY A 73 -5.04 -1.91 -10.35
C GLY A 73 -5.87 -1.36 -9.20
N GLY A 74 -5.23 -1.27 -8.02
CA GLY A 74 -5.90 -0.90 -6.77
C GLY A 74 -6.54 0.49 -6.77
N VAL A 75 -5.90 1.49 -7.40
CA VAL A 75 -6.44 2.86 -7.50
C VAL A 75 -7.78 2.88 -8.22
N ALA A 76 -7.89 2.21 -9.37
CA ALA A 76 -9.13 2.17 -10.13
C ALA A 76 -10.23 1.39 -9.38
N GLN A 77 -9.88 0.30 -8.72
CA GLN A 77 -10.83 -0.50 -7.92
C GLN A 77 -11.43 0.31 -6.76
N VAL A 78 -10.59 1.06 -6.03
CA VAL A 78 -11.05 1.93 -4.93
C VAL A 78 -11.85 3.11 -5.47
N ALA A 79 -11.42 3.75 -6.56
CA ALA A 79 -12.13 4.86 -7.18
C ALA A 79 -13.52 4.45 -7.70
N ALA A 80 -13.66 3.22 -8.21
CA ALA A 80 -14.92 2.65 -8.67
C ALA A 80 -15.82 2.14 -7.52
N GLY A 81 -15.34 2.10 -6.28
CA GLY A 81 -16.07 1.56 -5.12
C GLY A 81 -16.11 0.04 -5.04
N ASN A 82 -15.33 -0.66 -5.86
CA ASN A 82 -15.22 -2.14 -5.85
C ASN A 82 -14.37 -2.64 -4.67
N ALA A 83 -13.47 -1.80 -4.15
CA ALA A 83 -12.69 -2.06 -2.96
C ALA A 83 -12.75 -0.86 -2.01
N GLN A 84 -12.57 -1.09 -0.72
CA GLN A 84 -12.55 -0.02 0.28
C GLN A 84 -11.15 0.54 0.44
N PHE A 85 -10.15 -0.31 0.35
CA PHE A 85 -8.74 0.06 0.50
C PHE A 85 -7.90 -0.59 -0.58
N ALA A 86 -6.75 0.02 -0.89
CA ALA A 86 -5.74 -0.59 -1.73
C ALA A 86 -4.34 -0.15 -1.30
N PHE A 87 -3.35 -0.95 -1.68
CA PHE A 87 -1.97 -0.51 -1.71
C PHE A 87 -1.72 0.31 -2.98
N SER A 88 -0.90 1.32 -2.85
CA SER A 88 -0.49 2.21 -3.94
C SER A 88 0.83 2.90 -3.57
N TYR A 89 1.22 3.93 -4.28
CA TYR A 89 2.49 4.62 -4.14
C TYR A 89 2.26 6.14 -4.20
N ALA A 90 3.07 6.94 -3.50
CA ALA A 90 2.95 8.41 -3.56
C ALA A 90 3.13 8.94 -4.99
N GLU A 91 4.01 8.30 -5.77
CA GLU A 91 4.24 8.61 -7.18
C GLU A 91 3.05 8.28 -8.10
N GLN A 92 2.06 7.53 -7.62
CA GLN A 92 0.78 7.29 -8.29
C GLN A 92 -0.34 8.18 -7.71
N VAL A 93 -0.39 8.34 -6.38
CA VAL A 93 -1.42 9.11 -5.69
C VAL A 93 -1.43 10.57 -6.16
N LEU A 94 -0.27 11.23 -6.19
CA LEU A 94 -0.17 12.65 -6.54
C LEU A 94 -0.65 12.95 -7.97
N PRO A 95 -0.19 12.24 -9.02
CA PRO A 95 -0.66 12.47 -10.38
C PRO A 95 -2.15 12.16 -10.57
N VAL A 96 -2.66 11.11 -9.95
CA VAL A 96 -4.06 10.71 -10.06
C VAL A 96 -4.98 11.73 -9.39
N ARG A 97 -4.57 12.27 -8.23
CA ARG A 97 -5.28 13.39 -7.61
C ARG A 97 -5.21 14.66 -8.45
N ALA A 98 -4.07 14.98 -9.04
CA ALA A 98 -3.94 16.12 -9.95
C ALA A 98 -4.89 16.02 -11.16
N GLN A 99 -5.33 14.83 -11.54
CA GLN A 99 -6.33 14.56 -12.56
C GLN A 99 -7.76 14.59 -12.03
N GLY A 100 -7.97 14.85 -10.73
CA GLY A 100 -9.29 14.99 -10.10
C GLY A 100 -9.85 13.71 -9.48
N THR A 101 -9.10 12.62 -9.42
CA THR A 101 -9.56 11.40 -8.73
C THR A 101 -9.39 11.57 -7.21
N PRO A 102 -10.45 11.41 -6.38
CA PRO A 102 -10.43 11.75 -4.96
C PRO A 102 -9.84 10.61 -4.09
N ILE A 103 -8.61 10.17 -4.42
CA ILE A 103 -7.85 9.15 -3.68
C ILE A 103 -7.05 9.82 -2.57
N VAL A 104 -7.03 9.23 -1.37
CA VAL A 104 -6.29 9.73 -0.21
C VAL A 104 -5.44 8.62 0.38
N SER A 105 -4.16 8.89 0.63
CA SER A 105 -3.29 8.01 1.41
C SER A 105 -3.64 8.12 2.90
N ILE A 106 -3.90 7.00 3.54
CA ILE A 106 -4.32 6.91 4.96
C ILE A 106 -3.26 6.31 5.88
N ALA A 107 -2.23 5.70 5.31
CA ALA A 107 -1.06 5.20 6.04
C ALA A 107 0.10 4.97 5.07
N THR A 108 1.34 5.26 5.51
CA THR A 108 2.51 4.72 4.82
C THR A 108 2.82 3.31 5.33
N VAL A 109 3.25 2.43 4.44
CA VAL A 109 3.70 1.09 4.82
C VAL A 109 5.16 1.12 5.27
N LEU A 110 6.02 1.79 4.51
CA LEU A 110 7.42 2.01 4.84
C LEU A 110 7.67 3.49 5.11
N ARG A 111 8.43 3.80 6.17
CA ARG A 111 8.72 5.19 6.58
C ARG A 111 9.67 5.94 5.66
N ILE A 112 10.42 5.22 4.83
CA ILE A 112 11.32 5.75 3.79
C ILE A 112 11.29 4.83 2.57
N ASN A 113 11.67 5.35 1.42
CA ASN A 113 11.82 4.56 0.21
C ASN A 113 13.00 3.58 0.33
N THR A 114 12.77 2.31 0.03
CA THR A 114 13.77 1.23 0.05
C THR A 114 14.00 0.65 -1.33
N SER A 115 13.89 1.45 -2.38
CA SER A 115 14.15 1.00 -3.73
C SER A 115 15.49 1.47 -4.28
N SER A 116 15.99 0.76 -5.28
CA SER A 116 17.28 1.00 -5.91
C SER A 116 17.20 0.75 -7.40
N LEU A 117 18.11 1.34 -8.15
CA LEU A 117 18.50 0.81 -9.44
C LEU A 117 19.45 -0.37 -9.21
N VAL A 118 19.19 -1.49 -9.87
CA VAL A 118 20.05 -2.67 -9.82
C VAL A 118 20.63 -2.95 -11.21
N SER A 119 21.88 -3.35 -11.23
CA SER A 119 22.61 -3.68 -12.45
C SER A 119 23.58 -4.84 -12.19
N PRO A 120 23.85 -5.73 -13.16
CA PRO A 120 24.96 -6.65 -13.07
C PRO A 120 26.28 -5.91 -12.88
N THR A 121 27.18 -6.44 -12.04
CA THR A 121 28.46 -5.80 -11.71
C THR A 121 29.36 -5.57 -12.93
N ASP A 122 29.24 -6.43 -13.96
CA ASP A 122 30.01 -6.29 -15.22
C ASP A 122 29.59 -5.08 -16.06
N ARG A 123 28.43 -4.46 -15.81
CA ARG A 123 27.97 -3.22 -16.45
C ARG A 123 28.64 -1.96 -15.91
N ARG A 124 29.28 -2.04 -14.72
CA ARG A 124 29.99 -0.96 -14.05
C ARG A 124 29.13 0.28 -13.80
N LEU A 125 27.85 0.06 -13.46
CA LEU A 125 26.93 1.12 -13.04
C LEU A 125 27.06 1.28 -11.53
N THR A 126 27.68 2.36 -11.09
CA THR A 126 27.96 2.63 -9.67
C THR A 126 27.29 3.89 -9.15
N ARG A 127 26.82 4.74 -10.08
CA ARG A 127 26.15 6.01 -9.80
C ARG A 127 25.21 6.37 -10.95
N PRO A 128 24.23 7.27 -10.73
CA PRO A 128 23.17 7.56 -11.72
C PRO A 128 23.68 7.95 -13.12
N ARG A 129 24.71 8.80 -13.20
CA ARG A 129 25.25 9.26 -14.49
C ARG A 129 25.81 8.12 -15.38
N ASP A 130 26.15 6.98 -14.76
CA ASP A 130 26.68 5.83 -15.51
C ASP A 130 25.62 5.16 -16.39
N LEU A 131 24.32 5.55 -16.22
CA LEU A 131 23.22 5.13 -17.10
C LEU A 131 23.28 5.78 -18.49
N ALA A 132 23.99 6.90 -18.67
CA ALA A 132 24.19 7.50 -20.00
C ALA A 132 24.85 6.49 -20.95
N GLY A 133 24.26 6.27 -22.12
CA GLY A 133 24.68 5.27 -23.11
C GLY A 133 24.29 3.83 -22.75
N LYS A 134 23.41 3.62 -21.76
CA LYS A 134 22.93 2.30 -21.32
C LYS A 134 21.44 2.10 -21.62
N THR A 135 21.03 0.84 -21.56
CA THR A 135 19.63 0.46 -21.69
C THR A 135 19.03 0.25 -20.31
N TYR A 136 17.99 1.01 -20.00
CA TYR A 136 17.20 0.88 -18.78
C TYR A 136 15.91 0.13 -19.05
N GLY A 137 15.65 -0.92 -18.27
CA GLY A 137 14.40 -1.68 -18.32
C GLY A 137 13.33 -0.99 -17.48
N THR A 138 12.22 -0.56 -18.09
CA THR A 138 11.09 0.10 -17.43
C THR A 138 9.86 -0.79 -17.34
N PHE A 139 9.04 -0.58 -16.31
CA PHE A 139 7.70 -1.16 -16.22
C PHE A 139 6.66 -0.43 -17.09
N GLY A 140 7.06 0.68 -17.76
CA GLY A 140 6.17 1.47 -18.60
C GLY A 140 5.28 2.46 -17.84
N GLY A 141 5.52 2.69 -16.55
CA GLY A 141 4.80 3.71 -15.77
C GLY A 141 5.16 5.14 -16.21
N PRO A 142 4.21 6.10 -16.19
CA PRO A 142 4.42 7.45 -16.74
C PRO A 142 5.45 8.28 -15.96
N ILE A 143 5.81 7.86 -14.74
CA ILE A 143 6.71 8.60 -13.85
C ILE A 143 8.14 8.07 -13.93
N GLU A 144 8.32 6.82 -14.26
CA GLU A 144 9.59 6.12 -14.14
C GLU A 144 10.67 6.74 -15.04
N GLU A 145 10.39 6.91 -16.32
CA GLU A 145 11.35 7.52 -17.26
C GLU A 145 11.73 8.96 -16.85
N PRO A 146 10.80 9.90 -16.58
CA PRO A 146 11.15 11.24 -16.10
C PRO A 146 11.96 11.24 -14.80
N LEU A 147 11.67 10.34 -13.87
CA LEU A 147 12.38 10.22 -12.60
C LEU A 147 13.83 9.76 -12.82
N ILE A 148 14.04 8.74 -13.64
CA ILE A 148 15.38 8.25 -14.00
C ILE A 148 16.17 9.31 -14.75
N LYS A 149 15.56 10.01 -15.71
CA LYS A 149 16.18 11.12 -16.42
C LYS A 149 16.61 12.25 -15.48
N ALA A 150 15.75 12.62 -14.52
CA ALA A 150 16.08 13.63 -13.53
C ALA A 150 17.26 13.19 -12.64
N LEU A 151 17.30 11.93 -12.23
CA LEU A 151 18.38 11.36 -11.44
C LEU A 151 19.72 11.39 -12.19
N VAL A 152 19.72 10.96 -13.45
CA VAL A 152 20.92 10.96 -14.31
C VAL A 152 21.43 12.38 -14.54
N ALA A 153 20.55 13.33 -14.88
CA ALA A 153 20.90 14.73 -15.12
C ALA A 153 21.47 15.40 -13.86
N CYS A 154 20.87 15.16 -12.69
CA CYS A 154 21.32 15.71 -11.41
C CYS A 154 22.75 15.24 -11.08
N ASP A 155 23.08 14.01 -11.35
CA ASP A 155 24.44 13.46 -11.14
C ASP A 155 25.45 13.84 -12.25
N GLY A 156 25.05 14.69 -13.21
CA GLY A 156 25.90 15.20 -14.28
C GLY A 156 26.04 14.28 -15.49
N GLY A 157 25.16 13.31 -15.68
CA GLY A 157 25.03 12.51 -16.88
C GLY A 157 24.11 13.16 -17.92
N ASN A 158 24.16 12.68 -19.17
CA ASN A 158 23.22 13.09 -20.19
C ASN A 158 21.99 12.18 -20.15
N PRO A 159 20.80 12.64 -19.73
CA PRO A 159 19.62 11.81 -19.62
C PRO A 159 19.05 11.37 -20.97
N ASP A 160 19.36 12.07 -22.07
CA ASP A 160 18.88 11.72 -23.41
C ASP A 160 19.69 10.55 -24.03
N ASP A 161 20.83 10.20 -23.45
CA ASP A 161 21.62 9.04 -23.85
C ASP A 161 21.13 7.73 -23.20
N VAL A 162 20.11 7.78 -22.33
CA VAL A 162 19.51 6.57 -21.73
C VAL A 162 18.47 5.99 -22.67
N THR A 163 18.62 4.73 -23.04
CA THR A 163 17.63 4.00 -23.84
C THR A 163 16.65 3.30 -22.90
N PHE A 164 15.36 3.55 -23.05
CA PHE A 164 14.30 2.90 -22.26
C PHE A 164 13.68 1.75 -23.07
N VAL A 165 13.51 0.57 -22.42
CA VAL A 165 12.83 -0.59 -22.98
C VAL A 165 11.80 -1.11 -21.98
N ASP A 166 10.58 -1.37 -22.43
CA ASP A 166 9.55 -1.97 -21.59
C ASP A 166 9.90 -3.45 -21.35
N VAL A 167 10.00 -3.83 -20.07
CA VAL A 167 10.33 -5.19 -19.66
C VAL A 167 9.19 -5.85 -18.88
N GLY A 168 8.18 -5.06 -18.47
CA GLY A 168 7.05 -5.53 -17.70
C GLY A 168 7.47 -6.35 -16.48
N ASN A 169 6.74 -7.43 -16.20
CA ASN A 169 6.96 -8.32 -15.05
C ASN A 169 7.98 -9.44 -15.34
N ALA A 170 9.01 -9.18 -16.12
CA ALA A 170 10.00 -10.20 -16.47
C ALA A 170 10.88 -10.57 -15.26
N ASP A 171 11.39 -11.81 -15.28
CA ASP A 171 12.47 -12.21 -14.36
C ASP A 171 13.75 -11.44 -14.71
N TYR A 172 14.15 -10.53 -13.82
CA TYR A 172 15.33 -9.67 -14.03
C TYR A 172 16.62 -10.47 -14.23
N SER A 173 16.78 -11.61 -13.56
CA SER A 173 17.96 -12.46 -13.73
C SER A 173 18.06 -13.00 -15.15
N VAL A 174 16.94 -13.32 -15.76
CA VAL A 174 16.87 -13.76 -17.17
C VAL A 174 17.17 -12.61 -18.11
N GLY A 175 16.59 -11.43 -17.90
CA GLY A 175 16.82 -10.24 -18.68
C GLY A 175 18.30 -9.81 -18.68
N PHE A 176 18.92 -9.81 -17.50
CA PHE A 176 20.34 -9.50 -17.34
C PHE A 176 21.25 -10.52 -18.07
N ARG A 177 20.96 -11.82 -17.95
CA ARG A 177 21.72 -12.86 -18.69
C ARG A 177 21.59 -12.71 -20.20
N LYS A 178 20.41 -12.35 -20.69
CA LYS A 178 20.16 -12.09 -22.13
C LYS A 178 20.69 -10.74 -22.60
N LYS A 179 21.19 -9.90 -21.69
CA LYS A 179 21.64 -8.53 -21.98
C LYS A 179 20.53 -7.67 -22.61
N ALA A 180 19.29 -7.91 -22.21
CA ALA A 180 18.13 -7.17 -22.71
C ALA A 180 18.13 -5.71 -22.22
N TYR A 181 18.70 -5.47 -21.05
CA TYR A 181 18.89 -4.15 -20.42
C TYR A 181 20.09 -4.19 -19.46
N ASP A 182 20.55 -3.02 -19.06
CA ASP A 182 21.71 -2.85 -18.17
C ASP A 182 21.30 -2.58 -16.73
N ALA A 183 20.17 -1.96 -16.50
CA ALA A 183 19.64 -1.63 -15.17
C ALA A 183 18.11 -1.67 -15.13
N VAL A 184 17.55 -1.88 -13.95
CA VAL A 184 16.11 -1.79 -13.63
C VAL A 184 15.92 -1.17 -12.25
N TRP A 185 14.75 -0.59 -11.99
CA TRP A 185 14.33 -0.19 -10.66
C TRP A 185 13.71 -1.39 -9.94
N VAL A 186 14.12 -1.62 -8.70
CA VAL A 186 13.66 -2.74 -7.87
C VAL A 186 13.50 -2.30 -6.41
N PHE A 187 12.83 -3.16 -5.62
CA PHE A 187 12.72 -2.98 -4.18
C PHE A 187 13.77 -3.81 -3.44
N ASP A 188 14.56 -3.13 -2.59
CA ASP A 188 15.70 -3.73 -1.90
C ASP A 188 15.31 -4.96 -1.07
N GLY A 189 14.18 -4.84 -0.37
CA GLY A 189 13.67 -5.88 0.52
C GLY A 189 13.14 -7.13 -0.19
N TRP A 190 13.02 -7.14 -1.51
CA TRP A 190 12.50 -8.28 -2.27
C TRP A 190 13.42 -8.65 -3.42
N ASP A 191 13.53 -7.81 -4.43
CA ASP A 191 14.23 -8.15 -5.65
C ASP A 191 15.75 -8.17 -5.50
N VAL A 192 16.33 -7.24 -4.74
CA VAL A 192 17.78 -7.26 -4.48
C VAL A 192 18.15 -8.54 -3.73
N ILE A 193 17.36 -8.93 -2.72
CA ILE A 193 17.57 -10.18 -1.98
C ILE A 193 17.42 -11.37 -2.93
N ARG A 194 16.36 -11.39 -3.75
CA ARG A 194 16.13 -12.46 -4.72
C ARG A 194 17.26 -12.61 -5.72
N LEU A 195 17.71 -11.50 -6.31
CA LEU A 195 18.81 -11.51 -7.28
C LEU A 195 20.14 -11.94 -6.65
N ARG A 196 20.50 -11.34 -5.51
CA ARG A 196 21.79 -11.57 -4.86
C ARG A 196 21.85 -12.91 -4.16
N ASP A 197 20.84 -13.22 -3.33
CA ASP A 197 20.91 -14.30 -2.34
C ASP A 197 20.27 -15.60 -2.86
N ILE A 198 19.28 -15.53 -3.76
CA ILE A 198 18.64 -16.71 -4.37
C ILE A 198 19.22 -17.02 -5.74
N ALA A 199 19.14 -16.06 -6.68
CA ALA A 199 19.63 -16.24 -8.03
C ALA A 199 21.17 -16.15 -8.16
N LYS A 200 21.88 -15.76 -7.07
CA LYS A 200 23.34 -15.61 -7.01
C LYS A 200 23.92 -14.72 -8.10
N THR A 201 23.15 -13.75 -8.55
CA THR A 201 23.58 -12.76 -9.53
C THR A 201 24.49 -11.74 -8.86
N GLN A 202 25.67 -11.50 -9.46
CA GLN A 202 26.56 -10.43 -8.99
C GLN A 202 25.98 -9.09 -9.45
N ILE A 203 25.49 -8.29 -8.50
CA ILE A 203 24.81 -7.03 -8.76
C ILE A 203 25.46 -5.86 -8.02
N THR A 204 25.32 -4.67 -8.62
CA THR A 204 25.54 -3.37 -8.00
C THR A 204 24.19 -2.69 -7.81
N THR A 205 24.00 -1.97 -6.70
CA THR A 205 22.80 -1.20 -6.40
C THR A 205 23.14 0.28 -6.32
N ILE A 206 22.25 1.13 -6.81
CA ILE A 206 22.25 2.59 -6.64
C ILE A 206 20.97 2.91 -5.87
N ALA A 207 21.05 3.02 -4.55
CA ALA A 207 19.88 3.25 -3.72
C ALA A 207 19.38 4.70 -3.84
N PHE A 208 18.08 4.90 -4.06
CA PHE A 208 17.52 6.25 -4.20
C PHE A 208 17.73 7.09 -2.94
N ARG A 209 17.69 6.48 -1.76
CA ARG A 209 17.95 7.16 -0.47
C ARG A 209 19.37 7.71 -0.34
N ASP A 210 20.31 7.30 -1.18
CA ASP A 210 21.69 7.83 -1.21
C ASP A 210 21.83 9.04 -2.16
N HIS A 211 20.73 9.42 -2.84
CA HIS A 211 20.68 10.50 -3.84
C HIS A 211 19.55 11.50 -3.57
N LEU A 212 19.30 11.81 -2.28
CA LEU A 212 18.20 12.68 -1.87
C LEU A 212 18.35 14.13 -2.33
N ASP A 213 19.55 14.56 -2.70
CA ASP A 213 19.80 15.85 -3.35
C ASP A 213 19.22 15.92 -4.77
N CYS A 214 19.09 14.75 -5.42
CA CYS A 214 18.58 14.63 -6.77
C CYS A 214 17.07 14.34 -6.79
N ILE A 215 16.63 13.36 -6.00
CA ILE A 215 15.24 12.97 -5.86
C ILE A 215 14.92 12.93 -4.38
N PRO A 216 13.94 13.73 -3.90
CA PRO A 216 13.54 13.68 -2.49
C PRO A 216 12.96 12.32 -2.16
N ASP A 217 13.03 11.92 -0.88
CA ASP A 217 12.35 10.72 -0.38
C ASP A 217 10.84 10.81 -0.60
N TRP A 218 10.19 9.66 -0.81
CA TRP A 218 8.74 9.55 -0.94
C TRP A 218 8.24 8.22 -0.40
N TYR A 219 6.96 8.19 -0.05
CA TYR A 219 6.33 6.99 0.51
C TYR A 219 5.95 5.98 -0.58
N THR A 220 6.54 4.78 -0.48
CA THR A 220 6.22 3.64 -1.33
C THR A 220 6.48 2.33 -0.57
N PRO A 221 5.44 1.46 -0.34
CA PRO A 221 4.03 1.68 -0.64
C PRO A 221 3.27 2.50 0.42
N VAL A 222 2.03 2.89 0.06
CA VAL A 222 1.03 3.51 0.94
C VAL A 222 -0.28 2.74 0.88
N ILE A 223 -1.13 2.89 1.91
CA ILE A 223 -2.52 2.40 1.88
C ILE A 223 -3.43 3.58 1.52
N ILE A 224 -4.32 3.37 0.55
CA ILE A 224 -5.23 4.39 0.03
C ILE A 224 -6.69 4.03 0.25
N THR A 225 -7.52 5.07 0.25
CA THR A 225 -8.98 5.00 0.15
C THR A 225 -9.51 6.23 -0.61
N THR A 226 -10.83 6.47 -0.63
CA THR A 226 -11.44 7.67 -1.22
C THR A 226 -11.90 8.66 -0.17
N GLU A 227 -11.99 9.95 -0.53
CA GLU A 227 -12.62 10.99 0.30
C GLU A 227 -14.05 10.62 0.71
N THR A 228 -14.77 9.93 -0.16
CA THR A 228 -16.13 9.46 0.12
C THR A 228 -16.15 8.46 1.27
N ILE A 229 -15.24 7.46 1.28
CA ILE A 229 -15.15 6.49 2.38
C ILE A 229 -14.72 7.19 3.68
N LEU A 230 -13.77 8.13 3.62
CA LEU A 230 -13.34 8.91 4.79
C LEU A 230 -14.49 9.69 5.41
N ARG A 231 -15.35 10.31 4.59
CA ARG A 231 -16.49 11.10 5.05
C ARG A 231 -17.64 10.24 5.54
N GLU A 232 -17.99 9.17 4.82
CA GLU A 232 -19.21 8.39 5.06
C GLU A 232 -19.01 7.21 6.01
N LYS A 233 -17.78 6.69 6.11
CA LYS A 233 -17.44 5.50 6.92
C LYS A 233 -16.18 5.71 7.77
N PRO A 234 -16.04 6.82 8.53
CA PRO A 234 -14.83 7.12 9.28
C PRO A 234 -14.47 6.03 10.30
N ASP A 235 -15.47 5.43 10.94
CA ASP A 235 -15.25 4.38 11.94
C ASP A 235 -14.74 3.08 11.30
N LEU A 236 -15.19 2.73 10.09
CA LEU A 236 -14.64 1.63 9.31
C LEU A 236 -13.14 1.83 9.05
N VAL A 237 -12.75 3.04 8.62
CA VAL A 237 -11.35 3.38 8.34
C VAL A 237 -10.49 3.26 9.61
N ARG A 238 -10.97 3.79 10.74
CA ARG A 238 -10.29 3.67 12.05
C ARG A 238 -10.17 2.24 12.53
N ALA A 239 -11.22 1.44 12.40
CA ALA A 239 -11.24 0.04 12.77
C ALA A 239 -10.21 -0.76 11.92
N PHE A 240 -10.22 -0.56 10.61
CA PHE A 240 -9.27 -1.18 9.68
C PHE A 240 -7.83 -0.80 10.00
N LEU A 241 -7.52 0.49 10.13
CA LEU A 241 -6.16 0.95 10.40
C LEU A 241 -5.67 0.53 11.79
N THR A 242 -6.55 0.49 12.80
CA THR A 242 -6.18 0.02 14.15
C THR A 242 -5.80 -1.46 14.13
N ALA A 243 -6.58 -2.29 13.46
CA ALA A 243 -6.28 -3.71 13.32
C ALA A 243 -5.00 -3.95 12.49
N THR A 244 -4.86 -3.24 11.36
CA THR A 244 -3.69 -3.31 10.49
C THR A 244 -2.41 -2.88 11.21
N ALA A 245 -2.46 -1.78 11.97
CA ALA A 245 -1.33 -1.28 12.76
C ALA A 245 -0.80 -2.33 13.76
N LYS A 246 -1.68 -3.11 14.40
CA LYS A 246 -1.26 -4.20 15.28
C LYS A 246 -0.46 -5.27 14.55
N GLY A 247 -0.88 -5.62 13.33
CA GLY A 247 -0.14 -6.55 12.49
C GLY A 247 1.26 -6.03 12.14
N TYR A 248 1.38 -4.76 11.74
CA TYR A 248 2.70 -4.17 11.44
C TYR A 248 3.56 -3.99 12.69
N ARG A 249 2.98 -3.66 13.85
CA ARG A 249 3.71 -3.64 15.13
C ARG A 249 4.34 -5.01 15.42
N THR A 250 3.60 -6.08 15.17
CA THR A 250 4.13 -7.45 15.28
C THR A 250 5.20 -7.71 14.22
N ALA A 251 5.03 -7.27 12.98
CA ALA A 251 6.04 -7.43 11.93
C ALA A 251 7.35 -6.72 12.26
N ILE A 252 7.29 -5.55 12.90
CA ILE A 252 8.47 -4.77 13.35
C ILE A 252 9.21 -5.52 14.46
N THR A 253 8.49 -6.01 15.47
CA THR A 253 9.09 -6.61 16.67
C THR A 253 9.44 -8.08 16.51
N SER A 254 8.78 -8.77 15.59
CA SER A 254 8.88 -10.22 15.37
C SER A 254 8.84 -10.56 13.89
N PRO A 255 9.92 -10.24 13.12
CA PRO A 255 9.96 -10.48 11.67
C PRO A 255 9.71 -11.93 11.27
N GLN A 256 10.04 -12.90 12.16
CA GLN A 256 9.77 -14.30 11.92
C GLN A 256 8.27 -14.59 11.87
N LEU A 257 7.46 -14.02 12.77
CA LEU A 257 6.01 -14.17 12.73
C LEU A 257 5.41 -13.54 11.46
N ALA A 258 6.00 -12.44 10.99
CA ALA A 258 5.61 -11.81 9.72
C ALA A 258 5.88 -12.74 8.53
N ALA A 259 7.04 -13.39 8.50
CA ALA A 259 7.38 -14.38 7.49
C ALA A 259 6.44 -15.59 7.54
N ASP A 260 6.14 -16.10 8.73
CA ASP A 260 5.26 -17.25 8.92
C ASP A 260 3.81 -16.94 8.48
N ALA A 261 3.32 -15.73 8.76
CA ALA A 261 1.99 -15.29 8.33
C ALA A 261 1.88 -15.20 6.80
N LEU A 262 2.89 -14.62 6.13
CA LEU A 262 2.93 -14.57 4.67
C LEU A 262 3.02 -15.98 4.08
N MET A 263 3.90 -16.84 4.58
CA MET A 263 4.03 -18.24 4.11
C MET A 263 2.76 -19.06 4.30
N SER A 264 1.97 -18.76 5.34
CA SER A 264 0.67 -19.40 5.55
C SER A 264 -0.37 -18.97 4.50
N ALA A 265 -0.30 -17.71 4.06
CA ALA A 265 -1.19 -17.15 3.05
C ALA A 265 -0.77 -17.53 1.62
N VAL A 266 0.54 -17.65 1.37
CA VAL A 266 1.14 -17.89 0.05
C VAL A 266 2.22 -18.96 0.18
N PRO A 267 1.84 -20.23 0.34
CA PRO A 267 2.77 -21.34 0.65
C PRO A 267 3.75 -21.66 -0.49
N GLU A 268 3.47 -21.23 -1.72
CA GLU A 268 4.35 -21.36 -2.89
C GLU A 268 5.53 -20.39 -2.90
N SER A 269 5.54 -19.38 -2.02
CA SER A 269 6.64 -18.42 -1.92
C SER A 269 7.95 -19.08 -1.46
N ASP A 270 9.09 -18.55 -1.92
CA ASP A 270 10.40 -19.00 -1.44
C ASP A 270 10.60 -18.58 0.03
N ARG A 271 10.62 -19.58 0.93
CA ARG A 271 10.80 -19.35 2.36
C ARG A 271 12.08 -18.58 2.70
N THR A 272 13.18 -18.84 2.00
CA THR A 272 14.48 -18.16 2.24
C THR A 272 14.37 -16.67 1.90
N LEU A 273 13.70 -16.36 0.78
CA LEU A 273 13.41 -14.98 0.38
C LEU A 273 12.54 -14.29 1.40
N VAL A 274 11.42 -14.91 1.78
CA VAL A 274 10.46 -14.32 2.73
C VAL A 274 11.09 -14.03 4.08
N ASP A 275 11.88 -14.98 4.64
CA ASP A 275 12.58 -14.80 5.92
C ASP A 275 13.62 -13.67 5.86
N ALA A 276 14.39 -13.59 4.78
CA ALA A 276 15.39 -12.55 4.60
C ALA A 276 14.74 -11.18 4.42
N SER A 277 13.70 -11.11 3.63
CA SER A 277 12.93 -9.91 3.34
C SER A 277 12.23 -9.36 4.58
N ALA A 278 11.57 -10.21 5.36
CA ALA A 278 10.89 -9.81 6.59
C ALA A 278 11.88 -9.18 7.59
N ARG A 279 13.07 -9.79 7.77
CA ARG A 279 14.13 -9.21 8.61
C ARG A 279 14.67 -7.89 8.06
N PHE A 280 14.82 -7.79 6.74
CA PHE A 280 15.28 -6.55 6.09
C PHE A 280 14.29 -5.41 6.30
N LEU A 281 12.98 -5.65 6.07
CA LEU A 281 11.97 -4.60 6.10
C LEU A 281 11.56 -4.16 7.51
N ALA A 282 11.75 -5.00 8.54
CA ALA A 282 11.30 -4.70 9.89
C ALA A 282 11.70 -3.28 10.39
N PRO A 283 12.94 -2.79 10.25
CA PRO A 283 13.33 -1.45 10.69
C PRO A 283 12.81 -0.33 9.77
N PHE A 284 12.30 -0.66 8.59
CA PHE A 284 11.80 0.32 7.62
C PHE A 284 10.30 0.55 7.70
N TYR A 285 9.55 -0.30 8.39
CA TYR A 285 8.10 -0.07 8.57
C TYR A 285 7.83 1.18 9.40
N ALA A 286 8.55 1.41 10.50
CA ALA A 286 8.41 2.60 11.32
C ALA A 286 9.66 2.85 12.18
N ALA A 287 9.78 4.06 12.73
CA ALA A 287 10.84 4.41 13.69
C ALA A 287 10.62 3.73 15.06
N SER A 288 9.36 3.56 15.44
CA SER A 288 8.91 2.73 16.57
C SER A 288 7.64 1.99 16.16
N PRO A 289 7.28 0.86 16.80
CA PRO A 289 6.07 0.12 16.45
C PRO A 289 4.79 0.96 16.49
N GLU A 290 4.71 1.91 17.43
CA GLU A 290 3.54 2.78 17.62
C GLU A 290 3.40 3.80 16.50
N ALA A 291 4.52 4.23 15.90
CA ALA A 291 4.55 5.25 14.84
C ALA A 291 4.21 4.70 13.45
N TRP A 292 3.88 3.39 13.34
CA TRP A 292 3.54 2.84 12.02
C TRP A 292 2.36 3.55 11.37
N GLY A 293 2.49 3.77 10.08
CA GLY A 293 1.47 4.39 9.24
C GLY A 293 1.58 5.90 9.14
N ARG A 294 2.32 6.57 10.03
CA ARG A 294 2.43 8.04 10.06
C ARG A 294 3.16 8.58 8.86
N GLN A 295 2.60 9.64 8.31
CA GLN A 295 3.08 10.34 7.13
C GLN A 295 3.48 11.77 7.51
N ASP A 296 4.72 12.17 7.15
CA ASP A 296 5.21 13.53 7.34
C ASP A 296 4.76 14.41 6.15
N PRO A 297 4.02 15.51 6.38
CA PRO A 297 3.64 16.45 5.34
C PRO A 297 4.80 16.93 4.49
N ALA A 298 5.96 17.16 5.11
CA ALA A 298 7.13 17.66 4.39
C ALA A 298 7.70 16.67 3.36
N VAL A 299 7.50 15.36 3.54
CA VAL A 299 7.86 14.34 2.54
C VAL A 299 6.97 14.49 1.32
N TRP A 300 5.65 14.57 1.52
CA TRP A 300 4.69 14.78 0.44
C TRP A 300 4.92 16.08 -0.33
N GLU A 301 5.15 17.19 0.38
CA GLU A 301 5.39 18.51 -0.21
C GLU A 301 6.67 18.53 -1.07
N ARG A 302 7.77 17.97 -0.56
CA ARG A 302 9.03 17.88 -1.31
C ARG A 302 8.89 17.03 -2.57
N PHE A 303 8.19 15.91 -2.47
CA PHE A 303 7.99 15.02 -3.62
C PHE A 303 7.04 15.62 -4.66
N ASP A 304 5.94 16.25 -4.26
CA ASP A 304 5.05 17.00 -5.18
C ASP A 304 5.82 18.13 -5.90
N ALA A 305 6.60 18.91 -5.17
CA ALA A 305 7.43 19.95 -5.76
C ALA A 305 8.45 19.39 -6.77
N PHE A 306 9.00 18.22 -6.52
CA PHE A 306 9.87 17.51 -7.47
C PHE A 306 9.09 17.11 -8.72
N LEU A 307 7.93 16.47 -8.59
CA LEU A 307 7.11 16.02 -9.73
C LEU A 307 6.67 17.19 -10.62
N ARG A 308 6.39 18.35 -10.01
CA ARG A 308 6.04 19.58 -10.74
C ARG A 308 7.24 20.17 -11.48
N ARG A 309 8.42 20.25 -10.84
CA ARG A 309 9.65 20.70 -11.50
C ARG A 309 10.02 19.80 -12.68
N ALA A 310 9.87 18.50 -12.53
CA ALA A 310 10.07 17.51 -13.59
C ALA A 310 8.95 17.49 -14.65
N LYS A 311 7.93 18.37 -14.52
CA LYS A 311 6.76 18.47 -15.40
C LYS A 311 5.94 17.18 -15.54
N ILE A 312 6.02 16.32 -14.53
CA ILE A 312 5.22 15.09 -14.44
C ILE A 312 3.80 15.44 -14.01
N ILE A 313 3.66 16.40 -13.08
CA ILE A 313 2.38 16.98 -12.68
C ILE A 313 2.30 18.42 -13.20
N THR A 314 1.29 18.72 -14.01
CA THR A 314 1.05 20.07 -14.57
C THR A 314 -0.15 20.78 -13.95
N ASN A 315 -1.11 20.02 -13.42
CA ASN A 315 -2.33 20.55 -12.81
C ASN A 315 -2.11 20.88 -11.34
N GLN A 316 -2.87 21.85 -10.83
CA GLN A 316 -2.83 22.22 -9.41
C GLN A 316 -3.84 21.38 -8.63
N ALA A 317 -3.34 20.46 -7.79
CA ALA A 317 -4.13 19.83 -6.73
C ALA A 317 -3.41 20.12 -5.40
N PRO A 318 -4.13 20.46 -4.33
CA PRO A 318 -3.53 20.67 -3.02
C PRO A 318 -2.88 19.39 -2.50
N VAL A 319 -1.59 19.44 -2.18
CA VAL A 319 -0.82 18.30 -1.63
C VAL A 319 -1.41 17.82 -0.31
N GLY A 320 -1.87 18.77 0.54
CA GLY A 320 -2.44 18.46 1.85
C GLY A 320 -3.70 17.59 1.80
N GLU A 321 -4.34 17.47 0.64
CA GLU A 321 -5.47 16.57 0.43
C GLU A 321 -5.05 15.18 -0.03
N ALA A 322 -3.76 14.96 -0.39
CA ALA A 322 -3.28 13.67 -0.89
C ALA A 322 -3.13 12.62 0.19
N PHE A 323 -3.06 13.03 1.45
CA PHE A 323 -2.89 12.12 2.59
C PHE A 323 -3.57 12.65 3.85
N THR A 324 -3.78 11.76 4.82
CA THR A 324 -4.23 12.11 6.18
C THR A 324 -3.68 11.12 7.22
N ASN A 325 -3.43 11.61 8.44
CA ASN A 325 -3.11 10.79 9.60
C ASN A 325 -4.28 10.67 10.60
N ASP A 326 -5.43 11.30 10.32
CA ASP A 326 -6.55 11.48 11.28
C ASP A 326 -7.24 10.19 11.68
N TYR A 327 -7.02 9.12 10.94
CA TYR A 327 -7.63 7.81 11.14
C TYR A 327 -6.67 6.78 11.73
N LEU A 328 -5.39 7.11 11.87
CA LEU A 328 -4.42 6.26 12.54
C LEU A 328 -4.72 6.14 14.04
N PRO A 329 -4.38 4.99 14.66
CA PRO A 329 -4.52 4.87 16.11
C PRO A 329 -3.66 5.92 16.81
N SER A 330 -4.22 6.50 17.90
CA SER A 330 -3.46 7.42 18.75
C SER A 330 -2.32 6.69 19.47
N ASP A 331 -1.21 7.37 19.64
CA ASP A 331 -0.06 6.91 20.43
C ASP A 331 -0.44 6.96 21.95
N LYS A 332 -1.25 5.97 22.43
CA LYS A 332 -1.58 5.81 23.85
C LYS A 332 -0.99 4.53 24.38
#